data_c88156bb428dda5a1fdd0a3b417664e4
#
_entry.id   c88156bb428dda5a1fdd0a3b417664e4
#
_cell.length_a   1.000
_cell.length_b   1.000
_cell.length_c   1.000
_cell.angle_alpha   90.00
_cell.angle_beta   90.00
_cell.angle_gamma   90.00
#
_symmetry.space_group_name_H-M   'P 1'
#
loop_
_entity.id
_entity.type
_entity.pdbx_description
1 polymer ?
#
loop_
_entity_poly.entity_id
_entity_poly.type
_entity_poly.pdbx_seq_one_letter_code
_entity_poly.pdbx_strand_id
1 'polypeptide(L)'
;EDGVDFMTIHCGVNKETAARFKRNKRLMNIVSRGGSIIFAWMEMTGQENPFYEYYDEVLDICREYDVTMSLGDACRPGCLKDASDISQIQELITLGELTTRAWEKDVQVMIEGPGHMPLNQIKANMEIQKTICKGAPFYVLGPLVTDIAPGYDHITSAIGGAIAATYGASFLCYVTPAEHLRLPDLNDVKEGIIASKIAAHAADIAKGLPGARDWDDAMGAARHDLDWDKTFELSIDPEKAKAYREGAKPEKEDTCKLEI
;
A
#
# COMPACT_ATOMS: atom_id res chain seq x y z
N GLU A 1 -2.44 -19.69 -16.79
CA GLU A 1 -3.47 -20.10 -17.77
C GLU A 1 -4.76 -19.29 -17.64
N ASP A 2 -5.12 -18.84 -16.42
CA ASP A 2 -6.36 -18.06 -16.19
C ASP A 2 -6.20 -16.55 -16.49
N GLY A 3 -5.02 -16.10 -16.93
CA GLY A 3 -4.78 -14.74 -17.38
C GLY A 3 -4.60 -13.74 -16.24
N VAL A 4 -3.93 -14.09 -15.14
CA VAL A 4 -3.55 -13.15 -14.09
C VAL A 4 -2.38 -12.27 -14.55
N ASP A 5 -2.42 -10.97 -14.23
CA ASP A 5 -1.37 -10.01 -14.61
C ASP A 5 -0.21 -10.00 -13.62
N PHE A 6 -0.48 -10.26 -12.35
CA PHE A 6 0.55 -10.37 -11.31
C PHE A 6 0.16 -11.38 -10.23
N MET A 7 1.16 -11.87 -9.51
CA MET A 7 0.97 -12.85 -8.43
C MET A 7 1.86 -12.50 -7.24
N THR A 8 1.26 -12.42 -6.04
CA THR A 8 2.00 -12.19 -4.80
C THR A 8 2.48 -13.51 -4.21
N ILE A 9 3.80 -13.62 -4.01
CA ILE A 9 4.44 -14.80 -3.41
C ILE A 9 5.45 -14.34 -2.36
N HIS A 10 5.41 -14.96 -1.17
CA HIS A 10 6.34 -14.67 -0.08
C HIS A 10 7.67 -15.45 -0.25
N CYS A 11 8.50 -14.99 -1.19
CA CYS A 11 9.81 -15.59 -1.44
C CYS A 11 10.90 -15.09 -0.48
N GLY A 12 10.69 -13.93 0.20
CA GLY A 12 11.70 -13.29 1.05
C GLY A 12 11.94 -13.95 2.40
N VAL A 13 11.02 -14.82 2.85
CA VAL A 13 11.19 -15.62 4.06
C VAL A 13 12.01 -16.84 3.74
N ASN A 14 13.24 -16.90 4.25
CA ASN A 14 14.13 -18.04 4.18
C ASN A 14 14.63 -18.43 5.58
N LYS A 15 15.44 -19.48 5.70
CA LYS A 15 15.98 -19.94 6.99
C LYS A 15 16.76 -18.86 7.75
N GLU A 16 17.47 -17.98 7.04
CA GLU A 16 18.21 -16.89 7.65
C GLU A 16 17.26 -15.84 8.22
N THR A 17 16.28 -15.41 7.45
CA THR A 17 15.22 -14.48 7.87
C THR A 17 14.46 -15.05 9.08
N ALA A 18 14.11 -16.34 9.03
CA ALA A 18 13.43 -17.03 10.12
C ALA A 18 14.28 -17.09 11.40
N ALA A 19 15.58 -17.38 11.29
CA ALA A 19 16.49 -17.41 12.43
C ALA A 19 16.65 -16.03 13.08
N ARG A 20 16.67 -14.97 12.28
CA ARG A 20 16.71 -13.57 12.79
C ARG A 20 15.40 -13.18 13.43
N PHE A 21 14.28 -13.52 12.82
CA PHE A 21 12.94 -13.26 13.35
C PHE A 21 12.77 -13.83 14.76
N LYS A 22 13.20 -15.06 15.01
CA LYS A 22 13.16 -15.69 16.34
C LYS A 22 13.95 -14.95 17.43
N ARG A 23 15.02 -14.27 17.04
CA ARG A 23 15.85 -13.46 17.96
C ARG A 23 15.27 -12.08 18.19
N ASN A 24 14.47 -11.60 17.27
CA ASN A 24 13.81 -10.30 17.32
C ASN A 24 12.48 -10.44 18.07
N LYS A 25 12.38 -9.82 19.22
CA LYS A 25 11.16 -9.87 20.05
C LYS A 25 10.14 -8.84 19.55
N ARG A 26 9.42 -9.17 18.47
CA ARG A 26 8.31 -8.37 18.00
C ARG A 26 7.13 -8.38 18.98
N LEU A 27 6.37 -7.29 19.00
CA LEU A 27 5.11 -7.22 19.72
C LEU A 27 4.01 -7.98 18.96
N MET A 28 3.89 -7.71 17.64
CA MET A 28 3.06 -8.49 16.71
C MET A 28 3.97 -9.44 15.96
N ASN A 29 3.65 -10.70 15.93
CA ASN A 29 4.43 -11.68 15.18
C ASN A 29 4.36 -11.43 13.65
N ILE A 30 4.20 -12.46 12.85
CA ILE A 30 3.97 -12.35 11.40
C ILE A 30 2.47 -12.13 11.18
N VAL A 31 2.09 -10.95 10.70
CA VAL A 31 0.69 -10.57 10.42
C VAL A 31 0.25 -10.94 9.01
N SER A 32 1.20 -11.20 8.11
CA SER A 32 0.91 -11.72 6.78
C SER A 32 0.41 -13.16 6.86
N ARG A 33 -0.78 -13.42 6.30
CA ARG A 33 -1.36 -14.78 6.30
C ARG A 33 -0.49 -15.78 5.53
N GLY A 34 -0.07 -15.44 4.32
CA GLY A 34 0.81 -16.30 3.52
C GLY A 34 2.18 -16.49 4.15
N GLY A 35 2.77 -15.38 4.63
CA GLY A 35 4.05 -15.40 5.33
C GLY A 35 4.04 -16.27 6.58
N SER A 36 3.00 -16.20 7.42
CA SER A 36 2.88 -17.00 8.63
C SER A 36 2.73 -18.49 8.34
N ILE A 37 2.01 -18.86 7.28
CA ILE A 37 1.86 -20.26 6.86
C ILE A 37 3.21 -20.82 6.40
N ILE A 38 3.95 -20.12 5.56
CA ILE A 38 5.26 -20.53 5.08
C ILE A 38 6.24 -20.64 6.25
N PHE A 39 6.26 -19.64 7.13
CA PHE A 39 7.12 -19.67 8.31
C PHE A 39 6.82 -20.89 9.20
N ALA A 40 5.54 -21.17 9.48
CA ALA A 40 5.13 -22.32 10.27
C ALA A 40 5.53 -23.65 9.58
N TRP A 41 5.36 -23.74 8.26
CA TRP A 41 5.75 -24.91 7.49
C TRP A 41 7.26 -25.17 7.56
N MET A 42 8.08 -24.13 7.40
CA MET A 42 9.54 -24.22 7.54
C MET A 42 9.94 -24.71 8.93
N GLU A 43 9.29 -24.21 9.98
CA GLU A 43 9.55 -24.62 11.37
C GLU A 43 9.18 -26.08 11.63
N MET A 44 8.04 -26.52 11.11
CA MET A 44 7.56 -27.90 11.31
C MET A 44 8.36 -28.92 10.54
N THR A 45 8.83 -28.57 9.36
CA THR A 45 9.53 -29.53 8.46
C THR A 45 11.04 -29.42 8.53
N GLY A 46 11.58 -28.30 9.01
CA GLY A 46 13.01 -27.98 8.94
C GLY A 46 13.52 -27.73 7.51
N GLN A 47 12.62 -27.65 6.53
CA GLN A 47 12.96 -27.38 5.12
C GLN A 47 13.05 -25.90 4.84
N GLU A 48 13.66 -25.53 3.70
CA GLU A 48 13.68 -24.15 3.21
C GLU A 48 12.31 -23.78 2.62
N ASN A 49 11.99 -22.47 2.59
CA ASN A 49 10.82 -21.96 1.87
C ASN A 49 10.89 -22.42 0.41
N PRO A 50 9.95 -23.21 -0.09
CA PRO A 50 10.00 -23.73 -1.45
C PRO A 50 9.97 -22.63 -2.51
N PHE A 51 9.30 -21.49 -2.26
CA PHE A 51 9.29 -20.35 -3.18
C PHE A 51 10.61 -19.58 -3.21
N TYR A 52 11.44 -19.70 -2.19
CA TYR A 52 12.81 -19.20 -2.19
C TYR A 52 13.76 -20.21 -2.81
N GLU A 53 13.65 -21.48 -2.45
CA GLU A 53 14.53 -22.56 -2.92
C GLU A 53 14.39 -22.79 -4.43
N TYR A 54 13.15 -22.83 -4.94
CA TYR A 54 12.82 -23.03 -6.35
C TYR A 54 12.43 -21.73 -7.05
N TYR A 55 13.00 -20.60 -6.63
CA TYR A 55 12.63 -19.27 -7.14
C TYR A 55 12.80 -19.15 -8.64
N ASP A 56 13.89 -19.72 -9.20
CA ASP A 56 14.16 -19.66 -10.63
C ASP A 56 13.13 -20.42 -11.48
N GLU A 57 12.58 -21.51 -10.95
CA GLU A 57 11.50 -22.26 -11.60
C GLU A 57 10.19 -21.47 -11.58
N VAL A 58 9.92 -20.76 -10.48
CA VAL A 58 8.76 -19.84 -10.39
C VAL A 58 8.91 -18.71 -11.40
N LEU A 59 10.11 -18.15 -11.55
CA LEU A 59 10.40 -17.12 -12.55
C LEU A 59 10.21 -17.63 -13.99
N ASP A 60 10.61 -18.86 -14.29
CA ASP A 60 10.41 -19.44 -15.61
C ASP A 60 8.91 -19.54 -15.96
N ILE A 61 8.06 -19.89 -15.00
CA ILE A 61 6.60 -19.87 -15.16
C ILE A 61 6.09 -18.43 -15.36
N CYS A 62 6.54 -17.48 -14.54
CA CYS A 62 6.13 -16.08 -14.67
C CYS A 62 6.51 -15.53 -16.05
N ARG A 63 7.68 -15.86 -16.56
CA ARG A 63 8.14 -15.45 -17.90
C ARG A 63 7.28 -16.06 -19.01
N GLU A 64 6.96 -17.35 -18.91
CA GLU A 64 6.15 -18.06 -19.89
C GLU A 64 4.76 -17.43 -20.07
N TYR A 65 4.15 -17.02 -18.95
CA TYR A 65 2.77 -16.48 -18.94
C TYR A 65 2.70 -14.95 -18.84
N ASP A 66 3.84 -14.25 -18.93
CA ASP A 66 3.94 -12.78 -18.79
C ASP A 66 3.32 -12.25 -17.50
N VAL A 67 3.59 -12.94 -16.37
CA VAL A 67 3.07 -12.60 -15.05
C VAL A 67 4.10 -11.79 -14.26
N THR A 68 3.73 -10.62 -13.78
CA THR A 68 4.56 -9.82 -12.88
C THR A 68 4.65 -10.48 -11.50
N MET A 69 5.87 -10.64 -10.98
CA MET A 69 6.10 -11.13 -9.63
C MET A 69 5.89 -10.00 -8.61
N SER A 70 4.89 -10.13 -7.74
CA SER A 70 4.76 -9.30 -6.54
C SER A 70 5.46 -10.00 -5.38
N LEU A 71 6.61 -9.48 -4.98
CA LEU A 71 7.43 -10.04 -3.90
C LEU A 71 6.84 -9.64 -2.55
N GLY A 72 6.13 -10.56 -1.91
CA GLY A 72 5.38 -10.32 -0.68
C GLY A 72 6.27 -10.11 0.54
N ASP A 73 5.88 -9.17 1.40
CA ASP A 73 6.54 -8.81 2.65
C ASP A 73 5.93 -9.56 3.86
N ALA A 74 6.39 -10.76 4.11
CA ALA A 74 5.93 -11.55 5.26
C ALA A 74 6.21 -10.87 6.60
N CYS A 75 7.33 -10.17 6.70
CA CYS A 75 7.78 -9.47 7.91
C CYS A 75 7.34 -8.00 7.97
N ARG A 76 6.31 -7.58 7.22
CA ARG A 76 5.77 -6.23 7.40
C ARG A 76 5.31 -6.00 8.84
N PRO A 77 5.50 -4.80 9.41
CA PRO A 77 5.07 -4.51 10.77
C PRO A 77 3.54 -4.47 10.87
N GLY A 78 2.99 -5.12 11.91
CA GLY A 78 1.57 -5.11 12.26
C GLY A 78 1.21 -4.08 13.33
N CYS A 79 2.20 -3.35 13.85
CA CYS A 79 2.04 -2.23 14.76
C CYS A 79 3.24 -1.29 14.67
N LEU A 80 3.09 -0.06 15.16
CA LEU A 80 4.15 0.96 15.10
C LEU A 80 5.43 0.53 15.81
N LYS A 81 5.32 -0.26 16.89
CA LYS A 81 6.48 -0.70 17.67
C LYS A 81 7.42 -1.59 16.89
N ASP A 82 6.92 -2.35 15.93
CA ASP A 82 7.69 -3.30 15.14
C ASP A 82 8.20 -2.69 13.81
N ALA A 83 7.88 -1.43 13.53
CA ALA A 83 8.27 -0.74 12.32
C ALA A 83 9.79 -0.59 12.21
N SER A 84 10.32 -0.83 11.00
CA SER A 84 11.74 -0.72 10.66
C SER A 84 12.65 -1.61 11.52
N ASP A 85 12.12 -2.71 12.04
CA ASP A 85 12.91 -3.65 12.82
C ASP A 85 13.82 -4.51 11.93
N ILE A 86 14.70 -5.26 12.57
CA ILE A 86 15.68 -6.08 11.86
C ILE A 86 15.04 -7.15 10.95
N SER A 87 13.84 -7.64 11.30
CA SER A 87 13.14 -8.64 10.51
C SER A 87 12.59 -8.05 9.22
N GLN A 88 11.97 -6.88 9.29
CA GLN A 88 11.47 -6.15 8.12
C GLN A 88 12.62 -5.79 7.18
N ILE A 89 13.71 -5.24 7.70
CA ILE A 89 14.85 -4.81 6.87
C ILE A 89 15.59 -6.01 6.27
N GLN A 90 15.75 -7.09 7.02
CA GLN A 90 16.40 -8.30 6.50
C GLN A 90 15.60 -8.94 5.36
N GLU A 91 14.29 -9.01 5.48
CA GLU A 91 13.46 -9.49 4.39
C GLU A 91 13.59 -8.58 3.16
N LEU A 92 13.56 -7.26 3.35
CA LEU A 92 13.74 -6.30 2.25
C LEU A 92 15.07 -6.49 1.51
N ILE A 93 16.16 -6.81 2.22
CA ILE A 93 17.45 -7.13 1.60
C ILE A 93 17.31 -8.36 0.71
N THR A 94 16.69 -9.43 1.21
CA THR A 94 16.44 -10.64 0.43
C THR A 94 15.58 -10.36 -0.81
N LEU A 95 14.52 -9.54 -0.66
CA LEU A 95 13.67 -9.14 -1.78
C LEU A 95 14.45 -8.34 -2.84
N GLY A 96 15.42 -7.52 -2.44
CA GLY A 96 16.32 -6.83 -3.35
C GLY A 96 17.22 -7.78 -4.15
N GLU A 97 17.72 -8.84 -3.54
CA GLU A 97 18.50 -9.89 -4.21
C GLU A 97 17.63 -10.67 -5.21
N LEU A 98 16.42 -11.05 -4.80
CA LEU A 98 15.44 -11.74 -5.65
C LEU A 98 15.00 -10.90 -6.84
N THR A 99 14.88 -9.59 -6.65
CA THR A 99 14.58 -8.62 -7.73
C THR A 99 15.62 -8.70 -8.84
N THR A 100 16.91 -8.75 -8.49
CA THR A 100 17.98 -8.85 -9.48
C THR A 100 17.89 -10.14 -10.28
N ARG A 101 17.66 -11.27 -9.60
CA ARG A 101 17.48 -12.58 -10.26
C ARG A 101 16.27 -12.61 -11.20
N ALA A 102 15.16 -11.96 -10.82
CA ALA A 102 13.97 -11.88 -11.66
C ALA A 102 14.26 -11.08 -12.95
N TRP A 103 14.94 -9.94 -12.84
CA TRP A 103 15.30 -9.13 -14.02
C TRP A 103 16.30 -9.84 -14.95
N GLU A 104 17.22 -10.65 -14.41
CA GLU A 104 18.12 -11.48 -15.21
C GLU A 104 17.38 -12.55 -16.04
N LYS A 105 16.14 -12.88 -15.65
CA LYS A 105 15.23 -13.78 -16.36
C LYS A 105 14.11 -13.07 -17.13
N ASP A 106 14.21 -11.75 -17.33
CA ASP A 106 13.21 -10.90 -18.00
C ASP A 106 11.82 -10.94 -17.33
N VAL A 107 11.75 -11.14 -16.01
CA VAL A 107 10.50 -11.12 -15.24
C VAL A 107 10.35 -9.78 -14.53
N GLN A 108 9.20 -9.13 -14.73
CA GLN A 108 8.85 -7.91 -14.03
C GLN A 108 8.58 -8.20 -12.55
N VAL A 109 8.99 -7.28 -11.67
CA VAL A 109 8.72 -7.38 -10.24
C VAL A 109 8.16 -6.08 -9.69
N MET A 110 7.36 -6.20 -8.64
CA MET A 110 7.09 -5.15 -7.66
C MET A 110 7.36 -5.72 -6.27
N ILE A 111 7.74 -4.85 -5.35
CA ILE A 111 8.07 -5.22 -3.97
C ILE A 111 6.92 -4.80 -3.08
N GLU A 112 6.39 -5.69 -2.25
CA GLU A 112 5.49 -5.29 -1.18
C GLU A 112 6.25 -4.60 -0.04
N GLY A 113 5.58 -3.67 0.61
CA GLY A 113 6.20 -2.80 1.59
C GLY A 113 5.37 -2.62 2.87
N PRO A 114 5.88 -1.82 3.81
CA PRO A 114 5.42 -1.83 5.19
C PRO A 114 3.94 -1.47 5.36
N GLY A 115 3.34 -2.08 6.39
CA GLY A 115 2.03 -1.77 6.91
C GLY A 115 2.09 -0.64 7.95
N HIS A 116 2.05 -0.98 9.25
CA HIS A 116 2.09 0.02 10.32
C HIS A 116 3.47 0.69 10.44
N MET A 117 3.52 2.03 10.40
CA MET A 117 4.79 2.76 10.46
C MET A 117 4.60 4.19 10.94
N PRO A 118 5.39 4.68 11.92
CA PRO A 118 5.37 6.08 12.32
C PRO A 118 5.74 7.01 11.14
N LEU A 119 5.08 8.16 11.05
CA LEU A 119 5.27 9.15 9.98
C LEU A 119 6.73 9.46 9.67
N ASN A 120 7.53 9.65 10.70
CA ASN A 120 8.95 10.02 10.59
C ASN A 120 9.85 8.91 10.02
N GLN A 121 9.37 7.67 9.93
CA GLN A 121 10.13 6.55 9.38
C GLN A 121 9.79 6.24 7.92
N ILE A 122 8.68 6.74 7.40
CA ILE A 122 8.16 6.40 6.06
C ILE A 122 9.18 6.79 4.99
N LYS A 123 9.65 8.03 4.99
CA LYS A 123 10.61 8.52 3.99
C LYS A 123 11.87 7.64 3.94
N ALA A 124 12.46 7.35 5.10
CA ALA A 124 13.67 6.51 5.18
C ALA A 124 13.42 5.10 4.61
N ASN A 125 12.25 4.50 4.88
CA ASN A 125 11.91 3.19 4.32
C ASN A 125 11.76 3.22 2.79
N MET A 126 11.19 4.29 2.22
CA MET A 126 11.12 4.46 0.77
C MET A 126 12.52 4.58 0.15
N GLU A 127 13.40 5.36 0.76
CA GLU A 127 14.77 5.56 0.30
C GLU A 127 15.61 4.27 0.39
N ILE A 128 15.47 3.51 1.48
CA ILE A 128 16.14 2.22 1.68
C ILE A 128 15.67 1.23 0.61
N GLN A 129 14.37 1.10 0.38
CA GLN A 129 13.84 0.19 -0.64
C GLN A 129 14.38 0.56 -2.03
N LYS A 130 14.32 1.82 -2.42
CA LYS A 130 14.84 2.26 -3.73
C LYS A 130 16.31 1.92 -3.91
N THR A 131 17.08 2.03 -2.86
CA THR A 131 18.51 1.71 -2.90
C THR A 131 18.76 0.21 -3.00
N ILE A 132 18.16 -0.57 -2.10
CA ILE A 132 18.38 -2.01 -2.00
C ILE A 132 17.75 -2.75 -3.19
N CYS A 133 16.51 -2.37 -3.56
CA CYS A 133 15.77 -2.99 -4.66
C CYS A 133 15.97 -2.28 -6.00
N LYS A 134 17.02 -1.46 -6.14
CA LYS A 134 17.46 -0.83 -7.41
C LYS A 134 16.35 -0.08 -8.15
N GLY A 135 15.46 0.58 -7.43
CA GLY A 135 14.36 1.35 -7.99
C GLY A 135 13.14 0.54 -8.43
N ALA A 136 13.07 -0.75 -8.12
CA ALA A 136 11.88 -1.56 -8.38
C ALA A 136 10.62 -0.90 -7.80
N PRO A 137 9.45 -1.04 -8.47
CA PRO A 137 8.20 -0.50 -7.95
C PRO A 137 7.90 -1.00 -6.54
N PHE A 138 7.48 -0.08 -5.67
CA PHE A 138 7.18 -0.36 -4.27
C PHE A 138 5.67 -0.27 -4.03
N TYR A 139 5.07 -1.37 -3.59
CA TYR A 139 3.65 -1.52 -3.27
C TYR A 139 3.49 -1.57 -1.76
N VAL A 140 2.97 -0.51 -1.15
CA VAL A 140 2.91 -0.36 0.30
C VAL A 140 1.50 -0.55 0.84
N LEU A 141 1.38 -1.17 2.02
CA LEU A 141 0.13 -1.34 2.74
C LEU A 141 -0.13 -0.12 3.65
N GLY A 142 -0.65 0.92 3.10
CA GLY A 142 -0.80 2.20 3.79
C GLY A 142 0.37 3.15 3.47
N PRO A 143 1.34 3.37 4.40
CA PRO A 143 1.41 2.85 5.78
C PRO A 143 0.39 3.43 6.76
N LEU A 144 -0.04 2.62 7.72
CA LEU A 144 -0.90 3.06 8.82
C LEU A 144 -0.04 3.77 9.88
N VAL A 145 -0.33 5.03 10.13
CA VAL A 145 0.55 5.92 10.92
C VAL A 145 0.27 5.93 12.41
N THR A 146 -0.77 5.24 12.85
CA THR A 146 -1.14 5.05 14.26
C THR A 146 -1.94 3.76 14.44
N ASP A 147 -1.82 3.15 15.62
CA ASP A 147 -2.51 1.90 15.97
C ASP A 147 -3.83 2.12 16.73
N ILE A 148 -4.16 3.37 17.09
CA ILE A 148 -5.27 3.67 18.00
C ILE A 148 -6.60 3.97 17.31
N ALA A 149 -6.69 3.78 16.00
CA ALA A 149 -7.84 4.21 15.22
C ALA A 149 -8.57 3.06 14.47
N PRO A 150 -8.89 1.91 15.11
CA PRO A 150 -9.72 0.90 14.48
C PRO A 150 -11.07 1.49 14.04
N GLY A 151 -11.50 1.16 12.82
CA GLY A 151 -12.66 1.77 12.19
C GLY A 151 -12.34 3.00 11.34
N TYR A 152 -11.12 3.55 11.46
CA TYR A 152 -10.59 4.67 10.68
C TYR A 152 -9.27 4.33 10.00
N ASP A 153 -8.97 3.05 9.82
CA ASP A 153 -7.71 2.57 9.26
C ASP A 153 -7.47 3.09 7.84
N HIS A 154 -8.52 3.30 7.04
CA HIS A 154 -8.45 3.94 5.72
C HIS A 154 -7.91 5.38 5.79
N ILE A 155 -8.22 6.13 6.85
CA ILE A 155 -7.70 7.49 7.06
C ILE A 155 -6.22 7.44 7.47
N THR A 156 -5.86 6.58 8.44
CA THR A 156 -4.47 6.44 8.88
C THR A 156 -3.57 5.95 7.74
N SER A 157 -4.08 5.06 6.91
CA SER A 157 -3.45 4.57 5.69
C SER A 157 -3.27 5.67 4.63
N ALA A 158 -4.30 6.51 4.41
CA ALA A 158 -4.22 7.61 3.44
C ALA A 158 -3.16 8.64 3.85
N ILE A 159 -3.03 8.95 5.14
CA ILE A 159 -2.00 9.87 5.63
C ILE A 159 -0.60 9.32 5.32
N GLY A 160 -0.33 8.08 5.70
CA GLY A 160 0.97 7.45 5.45
C GLY A 160 1.21 7.18 3.97
N GLY A 161 0.16 6.80 3.24
CA GLY A 161 0.19 6.55 1.81
C GLY A 161 0.57 7.79 1.00
N ALA A 162 0.02 8.96 1.34
CA ALA A 162 0.39 10.21 0.68
C ALA A 162 1.87 10.53 0.87
N ILE A 163 2.41 10.31 2.06
CA ILE A 163 3.84 10.50 2.34
C ILE A 163 4.68 9.46 1.58
N ALA A 164 4.30 8.17 1.66
CA ALA A 164 5.03 7.11 0.98
C ALA A 164 5.07 7.35 -0.54
N ALA A 165 3.94 7.70 -1.15
CA ALA A 165 3.85 7.98 -2.58
C ALA A 165 4.65 9.23 -2.99
N THR A 166 4.69 10.26 -2.15
CA THR A 166 5.53 11.45 -2.36
C THR A 166 7.02 11.09 -2.40
N TYR A 167 7.45 10.15 -1.57
CA TYR A 167 8.86 9.71 -1.49
C TYR A 167 9.17 8.46 -2.29
N GLY A 168 8.23 7.92 -3.09
CA GLY A 168 8.56 6.95 -4.10
C GLY A 168 7.84 5.62 -4.07
N ALA A 169 6.83 5.42 -3.24
CA ALA A 169 5.93 4.29 -3.43
C ALA A 169 5.24 4.42 -4.79
N SER A 170 5.13 3.30 -5.50
CA SER A 170 4.53 3.23 -6.84
C SER A 170 3.07 2.81 -6.79
N PHE A 171 2.69 2.01 -5.79
CA PHE A 171 1.34 1.52 -5.57
C PHE A 171 0.95 1.66 -4.11
N LEU A 172 -0.31 2.01 -3.88
CA LEU A 172 -0.92 2.05 -2.55
C LEU A 172 -1.95 0.92 -2.46
N CYS A 173 -1.73 -0.04 -1.56
CA CYS A 173 -2.76 -0.98 -1.18
C CYS A 173 -3.81 -0.23 -0.36
N TYR A 174 -5.07 -0.27 -0.79
CA TYR A 174 -6.12 0.34 0.00
C TYR A 174 -6.34 -0.42 1.31
N VAL A 175 -6.68 0.31 2.34
CA VAL A 175 -7.05 -0.21 3.65
C VAL A 175 -8.48 0.23 3.94
N THR A 176 -9.31 -0.68 4.43
CA THR A 176 -10.72 -0.39 4.70
C THR A 176 -10.93 0.06 6.15
N PRO A 177 -12.06 0.72 6.47
CA PRO A 177 -12.43 0.98 7.86
C PRO A 177 -12.50 -0.29 8.71
N ALA A 178 -12.76 -1.44 8.07
CA ALA A 178 -12.96 -2.72 8.74
C ALA A 178 -11.66 -3.50 9.03
N GLU A 179 -10.47 -3.01 8.61
CA GLU A 179 -9.20 -3.75 8.51
C GLU A 179 -8.87 -4.60 9.75
N HIS A 180 -9.04 -4.06 10.94
CA HIS A 180 -8.73 -4.77 12.19
C HIS A 180 -9.98 -5.29 12.93
N LEU A 181 -11.16 -5.21 12.32
CA LEU A 181 -12.43 -5.46 13.02
C LEU A 181 -13.25 -6.61 12.43
N ARG A 182 -13.36 -6.70 11.10
CA ARG A 182 -14.17 -7.68 10.40
C ARG A 182 -13.80 -7.79 8.92
N LEU A 183 -14.37 -8.75 8.20
CA LEU A 183 -14.30 -8.75 6.75
C LEU A 183 -15.04 -7.51 6.19
N PRO A 184 -14.45 -6.81 5.21
CA PRO A 184 -15.05 -5.61 4.63
C PRO A 184 -16.29 -5.95 3.79
N ASP A 185 -17.28 -5.07 3.82
CA ASP A 185 -18.36 -5.04 2.85
C ASP A 185 -18.04 -4.08 1.67
N LEU A 186 -18.98 -3.93 0.73
CA LEU A 186 -18.77 -3.07 -0.45
C LEU A 186 -18.55 -1.60 -0.09
N ASN A 187 -19.20 -1.11 0.96
CA ASN A 187 -19.02 0.27 1.41
C ASN A 187 -17.65 0.47 2.03
N ASP A 188 -17.20 -0.47 2.85
CA ASP A 188 -15.85 -0.44 3.41
C ASP A 188 -14.78 -0.40 2.31
N VAL A 189 -14.95 -1.23 1.27
CA VAL A 189 -14.04 -1.26 0.11
C VAL A 189 -14.07 0.08 -0.63
N LYS A 190 -15.25 0.66 -0.88
CA LYS A 190 -15.40 1.98 -1.50
C LYS A 190 -14.67 3.06 -0.70
N GLU A 191 -14.88 3.13 0.62
CA GLU A 191 -14.21 4.11 1.49
C GLU A 191 -12.67 3.95 1.47
N GLY A 192 -12.17 2.72 1.51
CA GLY A 192 -10.74 2.44 1.42
C GLY A 192 -10.12 2.86 0.09
N ILE A 193 -10.80 2.58 -1.03
CA ILE A 193 -10.35 2.97 -2.37
C ILE A 193 -10.34 4.50 -2.51
N ILE A 194 -11.40 5.18 -2.08
CA ILE A 194 -11.48 6.64 -2.13
C ILE A 194 -10.35 7.26 -1.30
N ALA A 195 -10.11 6.78 -0.09
CA ALA A 195 -9.03 7.26 0.76
C ALA A 195 -7.65 7.11 0.09
N SER A 196 -7.39 5.96 -0.53
CA SER A 196 -6.13 5.71 -1.26
C SER A 196 -5.99 6.58 -2.51
N LYS A 197 -7.08 6.82 -3.25
CA LYS A 197 -7.08 7.74 -4.41
C LYS A 197 -6.77 9.18 -3.98
N ILE A 198 -7.33 9.64 -2.87
CA ILE A 198 -7.03 10.97 -2.31
C ILE A 198 -5.54 11.06 -1.95
N ALA A 199 -5.00 10.04 -1.28
CA ALA A 199 -3.58 9.98 -0.92
C ALA A 199 -2.66 10.02 -2.13
N ALA A 200 -2.96 9.22 -3.16
CA ALA A 200 -2.19 9.16 -4.40
C ALA A 200 -2.23 10.51 -5.15
N HIS A 201 -3.41 11.11 -5.28
CA HIS A 201 -3.57 12.41 -5.93
C HIS A 201 -2.80 13.53 -5.21
N ALA A 202 -2.89 13.59 -3.88
CA ALA A 202 -2.12 14.54 -3.08
C ALA A 202 -0.61 14.37 -3.27
N ALA A 203 -0.13 13.13 -3.39
CA ALA A 203 1.27 12.84 -3.66
C ALA A 203 1.69 13.25 -5.08
N ASP A 204 0.83 13.07 -6.09
CA ASP A 204 1.11 13.47 -7.48
C ASP A 204 1.25 14.98 -7.60
N ILE A 205 0.42 15.76 -6.89
CA ILE A 205 0.55 17.21 -6.77
C ILE A 205 1.89 17.56 -6.09
N ALA A 206 2.22 16.91 -4.97
CA ALA A 206 3.45 17.16 -4.21
C ALA A 206 4.72 16.86 -5.02
N LYS A 207 4.67 15.84 -5.89
CA LYS A 207 5.77 15.51 -6.82
C LYS A 207 5.86 16.49 -8.00
N GLY A 208 4.89 17.36 -8.20
CA GLY A 208 4.84 18.30 -9.32
C GLY A 208 4.63 17.61 -10.67
N LEU A 209 3.87 16.51 -10.71
CA LEU A 209 3.58 15.83 -11.97
C LEU A 209 2.78 16.74 -12.91
N PRO A 210 3.14 16.81 -14.20
CA PRO A 210 2.42 17.62 -15.16
C PRO A 210 0.92 17.29 -15.20
N GLY A 211 0.06 18.30 -15.07
CA GLY A 211 -1.40 18.14 -15.09
C GLY A 211 -2.03 17.66 -13.78
N ALA A 212 -1.24 17.30 -12.76
CA ALA A 212 -1.80 16.80 -11.48
C ALA A 212 -2.73 17.81 -10.81
N ARG A 213 -2.44 19.13 -10.92
CA ARG A 213 -3.24 20.20 -10.33
C ARG A 213 -4.44 20.63 -11.15
N ASP A 214 -4.51 20.29 -12.42
CA ASP A 214 -5.56 20.78 -13.33
C ASP A 214 -6.96 20.42 -12.83
N TRP A 215 -7.10 19.26 -12.19
CA TRP A 215 -8.35 18.83 -11.59
C TRP A 215 -8.76 19.68 -10.38
N ASP A 216 -7.82 20.01 -9.49
CA ASP A 216 -8.06 20.87 -8.34
C ASP A 216 -8.36 22.32 -8.76
N ASP A 217 -7.65 22.83 -9.76
CA ASP A 217 -7.87 24.16 -10.29
C ASP A 217 -9.26 24.27 -10.94
N ALA A 218 -9.71 23.24 -11.68
CA ALA A 218 -11.07 23.17 -12.21
C ALA A 218 -12.13 23.08 -11.12
N MET A 219 -11.88 22.28 -10.07
CA MET A 219 -12.76 22.21 -8.89
C MET A 219 -12.82 23.58 -8.18
N GLY A 220 -11.68 24.25 -8.05
CA GLY A 220 -11.60 25.60 -7.46
C GLY A 220 -12.46 26.60 -8.22
N ALA A 221 -12.41 26.60 -9.54
CA ALA A 221 -13.24 27.46 -10.40
C ALA A 221 -14.74 27.13 -10.23
N ALA A 222 -15.13 25.86 -10.31
CA ALA A 222 -16.53 25.45 -10.12
C ALA A 222 -17.09 25.87 -8.75
N ARG A 223 -16.28 25.77 -7.70
CA ARG A 223 -16.66 26.23 -6.33
C ARG A 223 -16.76 27.72 -6.22
N HIS A 224 -15.88 28.51 -6.86
CA HIS A 224 -15.94 29.94 -6.93
C HIS A 224 -17.25 30.43 -7.60
N ASP A 225 -17.63 29.78 -8.69
CA ASP A 225 -18.80 30.11 -9.48
C ASP A 225 -20.11 29.52 -8.90
N LEU A 226 -20.05 28.76 -7.79
CA LEU A 226 -21.16 28.04 -7.19
C LEU A 226 -21.83 27.08 -8.17
N ASP A 227 -21.08 26.59 -9.16
CA ASP A 227 -21.53 25.55 -10.12
C ASP A 227 -21.55 24.18 -9.46
N TRP A 228 -22.68 23.85 -8.86
CA TRP A 228 -22.85 22.59 -8.14
C TRP A 228 -22.81 21.35 -9.03
N ASP A 229 -23.33 21.45 -10.25
CA ASP A 229 -23.32 20.33 -11.19
C ASP A 229 -21.87 20.00 -11.57
N LYS A 230 -21.08 21.00 -11.89
CA LYS A 230 -19.67 20.85 -12.19
C LYS A 230 -18.86 20.38 -10.96
N THR A 231 -19.19 20.90 -9.78
CA THR A 231 -18.57 20.48 -8.51
C THR A 231 -18.79 18.99 -8.27
N PHE A 232 -20.00 18.48 -8.50
CA PHE A 232 -20.28 17.04 -8.35
C PHE A 232 -19.59 16.21 -9.43
N GLU A 233 -19.60 16.64 -10.69
CA GLU A 233 -18.89 15.97 -11.79
C GLU A 233 -17.39 15.80 -11.49
N LEU A 234 -16.76 16.85 -10.94
CA LEU A 234 -15.34 16.86 -10.60
C LEU A 234 -15.03 16.15 -9.27
N SER A 235 -16.03 15.81 -8.45
CA SER A 235 -15.78 15.16 -7.16
C SER A 235 -15.23 13.75 -7.32
N ILE A 236 -14.31 13.35 -6.44
CA ILE A 236 -13.75 11.99 -6.41
C ILE A 236 -14.80 10.92 -6.01
N ASP A 237 -15.84 11.34 -5.26
CA ASP A 237 -17.05 10.58 -4.95
C ASP A 237 -18.28 11.49 -5.16
N PRO A 238 -18.81 11.57 -6.40
CA PRO A 238 -19.93 12.44 -6.76
C PRO A 238 -21.21 12.14 -5.97
N GLU A 239 -21.49 10.85 -5.72
CA GLU A 239 -22.70 10.43 -5.00
C GLU A 239 -22.69 10.93 -3.55
N LYS A 240 -21.56 10.75 -2.86
CA LYS A 240 -21.38 11.20 -1.48
C LYS A 240 -21.44 12.73 -1.39
N ALA A 241 -20.74 13.44 -2.30
CA ALA A 241 -20.75 14.90 -2.35
C ALA A 241 -22.18 15.46 -2.55
N LYS A 242 -22.94 14.89 -3.48
CA LYS A 242 -24.33 15.27 -3.75
C LYS A 242 -25.23 15.01 -2.54
N ALA A 243 -25.14 13.82 -1.94
CA ALA A 243 -25.94 13.46 -0.76
C ALA A 243 -25.70 14.41 0.42
N TYR A 244 -24.44 14.79 0.67
CA TYR A 244 -24.09 15.75 1.72
C TYR A 244 -24.66 17.15 1.44
N ARG A 245 -24.63 17.63 0.20
CA ARG A 245 -25.20 18.93 -0.18
C ARG A 245 -26.71 18.92 -0.06
N GLU A 246 -27.39 17.88 -0.53
CA GLU A 246 -28.85 17.76 -0.49
C GLU A 246 -29.39 17.67 0.94
N GLY A 247 -28.66 17.04 1.85
CA GLY A 247 -29.02 16.95 3.26
C GLY A 247 -28.94 18.27 4.04
N ALA A 248 -28.35 19.32 3.47
CA ALA A 248 -28.11 20.61 4.14
C ALA A 248 -28.26 21.80 3.20
N LYS A 249 -29.23 21.77 2.26
CA LYS A 249 -29.49 22.91 1.33
C LYS A 249 -29.77 24.17 2.13
N PRO A 250 -29.07 25.27 1.87
CA PRO A 250 -29.42 26.58 2.44
C PRO A 250 -30.76 27.10 1.86
N GLU A 251 -31.44 27.95 2.59
CA GLU A 251 -32.69 28.60 2.13
C GLU A 251 -32.51 29.45 0.88
N LYS A 252 -31.27 29.91 0.61
CA LYS A 252 -30.87 30.61 -0.62
C LYS A 252 -29.78 29.85 -1.33
N GLU A 253 -29.95 29.59 -2.63
CA GLU A 253 -29.03 28.78 -3.47
C GLU A 253 -27.69 29.48 -3.75
N ASP A 254 -27.58 30.76 -3.58
CA ASP A 254 -26.45 31.65 -3.92
C ASP A 254 -25.45 31.88 -2.78
N THR A 255 -25.57 31.15 -1.67
CA THR A 255 -24.65 31.25 -0.54
C THR A 255 -23.83 29.98 -0.35
N CYS A 256 -22.51 30.13 -0.37
CA CYS A 256 -21.59 29.10 0.10
C CYS A 256 -21.55 29.10 1.64
N LYS A 257 -21.98 28.01 2.30
CA LYS A 257 -21.88 27.87 3.77
C LYS A 257 -20.44 27.74 4.29
N LEU A 258 -19.44 27.79 3.42
CA LEU A 258 -18.02 27.70 3.80
C LEU A 258 -17.36 29.07 4.07
N GLU A 259 -18.06 30.15 3.84
CA GLU A 259 -17.62 31.49 4.24
C GLU A 259 -18.28 31.86 5.57
N ILE A 260 -17.77 31.27 6.66
CA ILE A 260 -17.98 31.81 8.01
C ILE A 260 -16.67 32.41 8.51
#